data_3737823050764802108c9ed6ab8e2098
#
_entry.id   3737823050764802108c9ed6ab8e2098
#
_cell.length_a   1.000
_cell.length_b   1.000
_cell.length_c   1.000
_cell.angle_alpha   90.00
_cell.angle_beta   90.00
_cell.angle_gamma   90.00
#
_symmetry.space_group_name_H-M   'P 1'
#
loop_
_entity.id
_entity.type
_entity.pdbx_description
1 polymer ?
#
loop_
_entity_poly.entity_id
_entity_poly.type
_entity_poly.pdbx_seq_one_letter_code
_entity_poly.pdbx_strand_id
1 'polypeptide(L)'
;INLAITQSGWDDYWTALSTGFVSGTAPDVFTNHLAKYPEFAKNKQLVDLSELVKKDSVNTSQYSPGLYQVWGKDGAQYGLPKDWDTIAMIVNMDMARSAGVSLNELNNMTWNPQDGGSFEQVVRKLTVDKNGNNAATGAFDSKNVEVFGYQNPGSGGMMGQTEWSHFAVSNGFKYQDSAWNGKFYYDSPKLAETLAYLTSMATNGLSADFKNSQSLGADAMFMAGKTAIVPQGSWMITHFATNSTFDYQWIPLPVGPTGKRATMFNGLADSIWSGSKNKTEAWEWVKYLGSADCQNVVAERGVVFPAIKGMAEKAIAAQTARGIDSSAFLTMANSNTFLAPIANNGARINELVNGAIESILLGKDDAQDALTKVNKKVLKLNK
;
A
#
# COMPACT_ATOMS: atom_id res chain seq x y z
N ILE A 1 2.28 -21.23 -27.26
CA ILE A 1 3.27 -20.51 -26.42
C ILE A 1 3.54 -21.36 -25.20
N ASN A 2 4.81 -21.61 -24.87
CA ASN A 2 5.21 -22.24 -23.63
C ASN A 2 5.61 -21.16 -22.64
N LEU A 3 5.08 -21.22 -21.43
CA LEU A 3 5.34 -20.24 -20.39
C LEU A 3 6.30 -20.83 -19.34
N ALA A 4 7.39 -20.14 -19.05
CA ALA A 4 8.22 -20.38 -17.89
C ALA A 4 7.95 -19.27 -16.86
N ILE A 5 7.28 -19.61 -15.75
CA ILE A 5 6.89 -18.64 -14.73
C ILE A 5 7.87 -18.73 -13.56
N THR A 6 8.43 -17.58 -13.18
CA THR A 6 9.26 -17.42 -11.98
C THR A 6 8.56 -16.50 -11.01
N GLN A 7 8.54 -16.87 -9.73
CA GLN A 7 8.01 -16.06 -8.65
C GLN A 7 9.11 -15.82 -7.61
N SER A 8 9.17 -14.60 -7.08
CA SER A 8 10.15 -14.20 -6.06
C SER A 8 9.47 -13.32 -5.01
N GLY A 9 10.10 -13.17 -3.85
CA GLY A 9 9.72 -12.16 -2.87
C GLY A 9 9.87 -10.74 -3.44
N TRP A 10 9.20 -9.77 -2.83
CA TRP A 10 9.10 -8.39 -3.36
C TRP A 10 10.45 -7.74 -3.65
N ASP A 11 11.36 -7.72 -2.69
CA ASP A 11 12.66 -7.03 -2.85
C ASP A 11 13.60 -7.77 -3.80
N ASP A 12 13.62 -9.10 -3.72
CA ASP A 12 14.40 -9.97 -4.63
C ASP A 12 13.90 -9.83 -6.07
N TYR A 13 12.58 -9.70 -6.27
CA TYR A 13 11.99 -9.51 -7.59
C TYR A 13 12.49 -8.24 -8.27
N TRP A 14 12.46 -7.09 -7.58
CA TRP A 14 12.90 -5.83 -8.16
C TRP A 14 14.42 -5.78 -8.37
N THR A 15 15.17 -6.41 -7.49
CA THR A 15 16.63 -6.54 -7.61
C THR A 15 16.99 -7.40 -8.81
N ALA A 16 16.39 -8.58 -8.96
CA ALA A 16 16.60 -9.48 -10.07
C ALA A 16 16.19 -8.84 -11.42
N LEU A 17 15.04 -8.17 -11.45
CA LEU A 17 14.55 -7.48 -12.65
C LEU A 17 15.51 -6.37 -13.09
N SER A 18 15.94 -5.52 -12.16
CA SER A 18 16.87 -4.42 -12.46
C SER A 18 18.23 -4.93 -12.95
N THR A 19 18.75 -5.99 -12.33
CA THR A 19 19.99 -6.67 -12.76
C THR A 19 19.80 -7.31 -14.13
N GLY A 20 18.66 -7.95 -14.37
CA GLY A 20 18.32 -8.58 -15.65
C GLY A 20 18.26 -7.59 -16.81
N PHE A 21 17.76 -6.38 -16.58
CA PHE A 21 17.78 -5.33 -17.61
C PHE A 21 19.19 -4.93 -18.03
N VAL A 22 20.09 -4.84 -17.06
CA VAL A 22 21.50 -4.46 -17.32
C VAL A 22 22.27 -5.59 -18.00
N SER A 23 22.08 -6.83 -17.55
CA SER A 23 22.78 -8.01 -18.08
C SER A 23 22.17 -8.58 -19.37
N GLY A 24 20.99 -8.10 -19.77
CA GLY A 24 20.27 -8.64 -20.93
C GLY A 24 19.59 -9.98 -20.67
N THR A 25 19.26 -10.30 -19.43
CA THR A 25 18.65 -11.58 -19.01
C THR A 25 17.30 -11.39 -18.32
N ALA A 26 16.69 -10.20 -18.42
CA ALA A 26 15.35 -9.97 -17.88
C ALA A 26 14.31 -10.87 -18.57
N PRO A 27 13.19 -11.24 -17.88
CA PRO A 27 12.11 -12.01 -18.48
C PRO A 27 11.44 -11.23 -19.62
N ASP A 28 10.85 -11.94 -20.59
CA ASP A 28 10.14 -11.34 -21.71
C ASP A 28 8.97 -10.47 -21.27
N VAL A 29 8.21 -10.97 -20.28
CA VAL A 29 7.06 -10.30 -19.63
C VAL A 29 7.27 -10.30 -18.12
N PHE A 30 6.89 -9.22 -17.49
CA PHE A 30 6.97 -9.09 -16.04
C PHE A 30 5.84 -8.23 -15.49
N THR A 31 5.44 -8.51 -14.25
CA THR A 31 4.50 -7.68 -13.50
C THR A 31 5.19 -6.40 -13.07
N ASN A 32 4.60 -5.25 -13.39
CA ASN A 32 5.15 -3.94 -13.12
C ASN A 32 4.31 -3.19 -12.07
N HIS A 33 4.90 -2.20 -11.42
CA HIS A 33 4.30 -1.41 -10.36
C HIS A 33 4.38 0.09 -10.66
N LEU A 34 3.36 0.88 -10.27
CA LEU A 34 3.29 2.32 -10.56
C LEU A 34 4.51 3.11 -10.07
N ALA A 35 5.11 2.72 -8.95
CA ALA A 35 6.32 3.37 -8.43
C ALA A 35 7.61 2.97 -9.15
N LYS A 36 7.59 1.94 -10.00
CA LYS A 36 8.78 1.38 -10.67
C LYS A 36 8.81 1.68 -12.17
N TYR A 37 7.68 1.52 -12.85
CA TYR A 37 7.63 1.65 -14.30
C TYR A 37 8.13 3.01 -14.86
N PRO A 38 7.99 4.15 -14.16
CA PRO A 38 8.48 5.42 -14.69
C PRO A 38 9.97 5.43 -14.97
N GLU A 39 10.77 4.82 -14.08
CA GLU A 39 12.21 4.71 -14.25
C GLU A 39 12.56 3.75 -15.38
N PHE A 40 11.86 2.62 -15.49
CA PHE A 40 12.05 1.67 -16.60
C PHE A 40 11.69 2.28 -17.96
N ALA A 41 10.59 3.06 -18.01
CA ALA A 41 10.19 3.80 -19.22
C ALA A 41 11.24 4.85 -19.61
N LYS A 42 11.72 5.64 -18.65
CA LYS A 42 12.81 6.61 -18.85
C LYS A 42 14.07 5.94 -19.42
N ASN A 43 14.42 4.77 -18.89
CA ASN A 43 15.61 4.01 -19.31
C ASN A 43 15.36 3.18 -20.59
N LYS A 44 14.21 3.34 -21.25
CA LYS A 44 13.83 2.62 -22.48
C LYS A 44 13.85 1.10 -22.33
N GLN A 45 13.54 0.61 -21.14
CA GLN A 45 13.52 -0.82 -20.81
C GLN A 45 12.16 -1.49 -21.10
N LEU A 46 11.15 -0.70 -21.49
CA LEU A 46 9.80 -1.15 -21.76
C LEU A 46 9.44 -1.04 -23.24
N VAL A 47 8.66 -1.97 -23.75
CA VAL A 47 8.02 -1.85 -25.06
C VAL A 47 6.84 -0.88 -24.93
N ASP A 48 6.72 0.03 -25.90
CA ASP A 48 5.50 0.81 -26.09
C ASP A 48 4.43 -0.11 -26.71
N LEU A 49 3.35 -0.31 -25.99
CA LEU A 49 2.23 -1.19 -26.38
C LEU A 49 1.16 -0.48 -27.22
N SER A 50 1.27 0.83 -27.44
CA SER A 50 0.21 1.66 -28.05
C SER A 50 -0.24 1.13 -29.40
N GLU A 51 0.70 0.82 -30.30
CA GLU A 51 0.38 0.30 -31.65
C GLU A 51 -0.15 -1.14 -31.60
N LEU A 52 0.29 -1.94 -30.62
CA LEU A 52 -0.20 -3.31 -30.42
C LEU A 52 -1.65 -3.29 -29.90
N VAL A 53 -1.95 -2.42 -28.93
CA VAL A 53 -3.29 -2.18 -28.42
C VAL A 53 -4.25 -1.76 -29.52
N LYS A 54 -3.82 -0.83 -30.37
CA LYS A 54 -4.61 -0.33 -31.50
C LYS A 54 -4.81 -1.41 -32.58
N LYS A 55 -3.74 -2.09 -32.98
CA LYS A 55 -3.74 -3.14 -34.00
C LYS A 55 -4.74 -4.25 -33.64
N ASP A 56 -4.71 -4.71 -32.40
CA ASP A 56 -5.54 -5.81 -31.93
C ASP A 56 -6.90 -5.34 -31.35
N SER A 57 -7.20 -4.03 -31.48
CA SER A 57 -8.46 -3.42 -31.01
C SER A 57 -8.78 -3.79 -29.55
N VAL A 58 -7.77 -3.75 -28.66
CA VAL A 58 -7.96 -4.07 -27.25
C VAL A 58 -8.94 -3.07 -26.62
N ASN A 59 -9.99 -3.59 -25.99
CA ASN A 59 -10.98 -2.74 -25.32
C ASN A 59 -10.43 -2.13 -24.02
N THR A 60 -9.77 -0.99 -24.12
CA THR A 60 -9.18 -0.30 -22.96
C THR A 60 -10.22 0.35 -22.05
N SER A 61 -11.46 0.56 -22.53
CA SER A 61 -12.57 1.12 -21.74
C SER A 61 -13.16 0.12 -20.73
N GLN A 62 -12.79 -1.16 -20.81
CA GLN A 62 -13.22 -2.20 -19.87
C GLN A 62 -12.60 -2.03 -18.47
N TYR A 63 -11.42 -1.42 -18.37
CA TYR A 63 -10.74 -1.24 -17.10
C TYR A 63 -11.42 -0.20 -16.19
N SER A 64 -11.22 -0.33 -14.89
CA SER A 64 -11.67 0.66 -13.91
C SER A 64 -11.12 2.05 -14.23
N PRO A 65 -11.89 3.14 -13.95
CA PRO A 65 -11.53 4.48 -14.37
C PRO A 65 -10.11 4.87 -13.95
N GLY A 66 -9.33 5.36 -14.90
CA GLY A 66 -7.95 5.82 -14.67
C GLY A 66 -6.89 4.72 -14.68
N LEU A 67 -7.22 3.44 -14.45
CA LEU A 67 -6.21 2.37 -14.35
C LEU A 67 -5.41 2.16 -15.64
N TYR A 68 -6.02 2.30 -16.80
CA TYR A 68 -5.28 2.18 -18.06
C TYR A 68 -4.33 3.39 -18.26
N GLN A 69 -4.83 4.59 -18.00
CA GLN A 69 -4.10 5.84 -18.26
C GLN A 69 -2.85 6.02 -17.37
N VAL A 70 -2.87 5.50 -16.13
CA VAL A 70 -1.71 5.64 -15.23
C VAL A 70 -0.47 4.88 -15.68
N TRP A 71 -0.61 3.94 -16.64
CA TRP A 71 0.50 3.19 -17.24
C TRP A 71 1.03 3.82 -18.53
N GLY A 72 0.56 5.02 -18.86
CA GLY A 72 0.94 5.76 -20.05
C GLY A 72 1.75 7.02 -19.76
N LYS A 73 2.55 7.44 -20.74
CA LYS A 73 3.26 8.73 -20.75
C LYS A 73 3.46 9.20 -22.18
N ASP A 74 3.14 10.48 -22.45
CA ASP A 74 3.40 11.14 -23.71
C ASP A 74 2.87 10.37 -24.96
N GLY A 75 1.73 9.69 -24.80
CA GLY A 75 1.11 8.88 -25.85
C GLY A 75 1.58 7.42 -25.91
N ALA A 76 2.64 7.07 -25.23
CA ALA A 76 3.10 5.68 -25.10
C ALA A 76 2.38 4.95 -23.96
N GLN A 77 2.16 3.65 -24.13
CA GLN A 77 1.54 2.76 -23.13
C GLN A 77 2.52 1.66 -22.74
N TYR A 78 2.81 1.53 -21.45
CA TYR A 78 3.89 0.66 -20.94
C TYR A 78 3.41 -0.58 -20.20
N GLY A 79 2.11 -0.76 -20.04
CA GLY A 79 1.54 -1.94 -19.40
C GLY A 79 0.04 -2.04 -19.60
N LEU A 80 -0.51 -3.26 -19.54
CA LEU A 80 -1.95 -3.49 -19.42
C LEU A 80 -2.31 -3.77 -17.96
N PRO A 81 -3.31 -3.08 -17.40
CA PRO A 81 -3.72 -3.29 -16.00
C PRO A 81 -4.17 -4.72 -15.73
N LYS A 82 -3.67 -5.31 -14.63
CA LYS A 82 -4.08 -6.65 -14.20
C LYS A 82 -4.97 -6.64 -12.95
N ASP A 83 -4.69 -5.74 -12.02
CA ASP A 83 -5.41 -5.63 -10.76
C ASP A 83 -5.43 -4.19 -10.24
N TRP A 84 -6.10 -4.00 -9.12
CA TRP A 84 -6.00 -2.81 -8.30
C TRP A 84 -6.05 -3.18 -6.81
N ASP A 85 -5.57 -2.28 -5.98
CA ASP A 85 -5.55 -2.44 -4.53
C ASP A 85 -5.94 -1.16 -3.80
N THR A 86 -6.40 -1.32 -2.57
CA THR A 86 -6.58 -0.28 -1.57
C THR A 86 -6.12 -0.80 -0.22
N ILE A 87 -6.09 0.09 0.78
CA ILE A 87 -5.68 -0.23 2.14
C ILE A 87 -6.91 -0.26 3.04
N ALA A 88 -6.93 -1.23 3.95
CA ALA A 88 -7.87 -1.33 5.07
C ALA A 88 -7.09 -1.71 6.33
N MET A 89 -7.73 -1.71 7.49
CA MET A 89 -7.14 -2.23 8.72
C MET A 89 -7.68 -3.63 9.00
N ILE A 90 -6.79 -4.56 9.38
CA ILE A 90 -7.18 -5.84 9.96
C ILE A 90 -7.19 -5.73 11.47
N VAL A 91 -8.22 -6.26 12.10
CA VAL A 91 -8.43 -6.20 13.55
C VAL A 91 -8.60 -7.60 14.11
N ASN A 92 -7.91 -7.92 15.22
CA ASN A 92 -8.17 -9.11 16.02
C ASN A 92 -9.47 -8.92 16.81
N MET A 93 -10.52 -9.64 16.41
CA MET A 93 -11.86 -9.48 16.99
C MET A 93 -11.99 -10.12 18.36
N ASP A 94 -11.16 -11.09 18.72
CA ASP A 94 -11.13 -11.65 20.07
C ASP A 94 -10.61 -10.60 21.07
N MET A 95 -9.56 -9.85 20.68
CA MET A 95 -9.06 -8.73 21.47
C MET A 95 -10.09 -7.59 21.55
N ALA A 96 -10.73 -7.25 20.43
CA ALA A 96 -11.74 -6.20 20.39
C ALA A 96 -12.91 -6.52 21.34
N ARG A 97 -13.45 -7.74 21.29
CA ARG A 97 -14.51 -8.19 22.18
C ARG A 97 -14.09 -8.16 23.65
N SER A 98 -12.88 -8.64 23.95
CA SER A 98 -12.34 -8.63 25.33
C SER A 98 -12.18 -7.21 25.89
N ALA A 99 -11.86 -6.24 25.02
CA ALA A 99 -11.72 -4.83 25.38
C ALA A 99 -13.07 -4.05 25.36
N GLY A 100 -14.18 -4.72 25.04
CA GLY A 100 -15.49 -4.08 24.91
C GLY A 100 -15.61 -3.12 23.73
N VAL A 101 -14.80 -3.33 22.68
CA VAL A 101 -14.81 -2.53 21.45
C VAL A 101 -15.73 -3.19 20.42
N SER A 102 -16.77 -2.48 20.00
CA SER A 102 -17.75 -2.97 19.04
C SER A 102 -17.28 -2.76 17.58
N LEU A 103 -17.79 -3.59 16.67
CA LEU A 103 -17.55 -3.41 15.23
C LEU A 103 -18.05 -2.05 14.72
N ASN A 104 -19.11 -1.52 15.32
CA ASN A 104 -19.59 -0.18 14.98
C ASN A 104 -18.60 0.92 15.37
N GLU A 105 -17.95 0.83 16.55
CA GLU A 105 -16.87 1.75 16.93
C GLU A 105 -15.70 1.64 15.95
N LEU A 106 -15.27 0.43 15.61
CA LEU A 106 -14.18 0.16 14.67
C LEU A 106 -14.45 0.75 13.28
N ASN A 107 -15.66 0.56 12.75
CA ASN A 107 -16.04 1.04 11.42
C ASN A 107 -16.21 2.57 11.35
N ASN A 108 -16.40 3.25 12.48
CA ASN A 108 -16.66 4.69 12.52
C ASN A 108 -15.54 5.50 13.19
N MET A 109 -14.33 4.94 13.27
CA MET A 109 -13.18 5.64 13.84
C MET A 109 -12.87 6.94 13.09
N THR A 110 -12.54 7.96 13.87
CA THR A 110 -11.97 9.23 13.41
C THR A 110 -10.55 9.36 13.98
N TRP A 111 -9.68 10.07 13.29
CA TRP A 111 -8.36 10.39 13.81
C TRP A 111 -7.99 11.85 13.54
N ASN A 112 -7.09 12.38 14.33
CA ASN A 112 -6.42 13.66 14.07
C ASN A 112 -5.04 13.65 14.75
N PRO A 113 -4.08 14.47 14.32
CA PRO A 113 -2.72 14.46 14.86
C PRO A 113 -2.59 15.12 16.25
N GLN A 114 -3.63 15.76 16.80
CA GLN A 114 -3.59 16.46 18.09
C GLN A 114 -3.89 15.53 19.27
N ASP A 115 -4.93 14.72 19.17
CA ASP A 115 -5.41 13.84 20.25
C ASP A 115 -5.71 12.40 19.78
N GLY A 116 -5.43 12.09 18.51
CA GLY A 116 -5.66 10.77 17.91
C GLY A 116 -7.12 10.43 17.62
N GLY A 117 -8.07 11.25 18.06
CA GLY A 117 -9.51 11.01 17.85
C GLY A 117 -10.02 9.72 18.50
N SER A 118 -11.15 9.20 18.01
CA SER A 118 -11.68 7.91 18.48
C SER A 118 -10.79 6.71 18.10
N PHE A 119 -9.96 6.84 17.07
CA PHE A 119 -8.95 5.83 16.72
C PHE A 119 -7.99 5.57 17.89
N GLU A 120 -7.38 6.62 18.45
CA GLU A 120 -6.48 6.44 19.60
C GLU A 120 -7.22 5.92 20.83
N GLN A 121 -8.46 6.34 21.07
CA GLN A 121 -9.25 5.81 22.17
C GLN A 121 -9.46 4.29 22.06
N VAL A 122 -9.76 3.80 20.86
CA VAL A 122 -9.85 2.36 20.56
C VAL A 122 -8.50 1.68 20.76
N VAL A 123 -7.43 2.24 20.18
CA VAL A 123 -6.08 1.70 20.33
C VAL A 123 -5.67 1.59 21.80
N ARG A 124 -6.00 2.60 22.63
CA ARG A 124 -5.72 2.57 24.09
C ARG A 124 -6.47 1.46 24.80
N LYS A 125 -7.74 1.21 24.46
CA LYS A 125 -8.52 0.09 25.02
C LYS A 125 -7.90 -1.27 24.66
N LEU A 126 -7.32 -1.40 23.45
CA LEU A 126 -6.72 -2.62 22.91
C LEU A 126 -5.27 -2.83 23.35
N THR A 127 -4.58 -1.79 23.81
CA THR A 127 -3.20 -1.88 24.29
C THR A 127 -3.18 -2.37 25.72
N VAL A 128 -2.45 -3.47 26.01
CA VAL A 128 -2.44 -4.09 27.35
C VAL A 128 -0.99 -4.29 27.80
N ASP A 129 -0.70 -3.93 29.05
CA ASP A 129 0.60 -4.19 29.67
C ASP A 129 0.70 -5.62 30.23
N LYS A 130 1.90 -6.02 30.67
CA LYS A 130 2.15 -7.37 31.26
C LYS A 130 1.40 -7.63 32.54
N ASN A 131 0.83 -6.62 33.18
CA ASN A 131 0.01 -6.73 34.39
C ASN A 131 -1.49 -6.85 34.07
N GLY A 132 -1.87 -6.78 32.77
CA GLY A 132 -3.25 -6.86 32.32
C GLY A 132 -3.99 -5.52 32.31
N ASN A 133 -3.31 -4.39 32.56
CA ASN A 133 -3.92 -3.05 32.50
C ASN A 133 -3.94 -2.55 31.05
N ASN A 134 -5.07 -2.01 30.61
CA ASN A 134 -5.13 -1.37 29.31
C ASN A 134 -4.68 0.13 29.37
N ALA A 135 -4.25 0.66 28.23
CA ALA A 135 -3.69 2.02 28.13
C ALA A 135 -4.75 3.13 28.28
N ALA A 136 -6.02 2.80 28.40
CA ALA A 136 -7.09 3.75 28.74
C ALA A 136 -7.19 3.98 30.26
N THR A 137 -6.46 3.21 31.08
CA THR A 137 -6.47 3.31 32.55
C THR A 137 -5.19 3.98 33.06
N GLY A 138 -5.26 4.61 34.25
CA GLY A 138 -4.10 5.23 34.88
C GLY A 138 -3.04 4.25 35.43
N ALA A 139 -3.31 2.94 35.42
CA ALA A 139 -2.42 1.88 35.90
C ALA A 139 -1.51 1.29 34.80
N PHE A 140 -1.68 1.71 33.57
CA PHE A 140 -0.93 1.19 32.41
C PHE A 140 0.58 1.50 32.49
N ASP A 141 1.39 0.47 32.31
CA ASP A 141 2.85 0.60 32.20
C ASP A 141 3.30 0.53 30.74
N SER A 142 3.52 1.72 30.14
CA SER A 142 3.94 1.85 28.75
C SER A 142 5.33 1.26 28.42
N LYS A 143 6.13 0.90 29.45
CA LYS A 143 7.45 0.29 29.27
C LYS A 143 7.40 -1.24 29.25
N ASN A 144 6.31 -1.83 29.69
CA ASN A 144 6.12 -3.28 29.80
C ASN A 144 4.84 -3.74 29.09
N VAL A 145 4.70 -3.39 27.81
CA VAL A 145 3.53 -3.72 26.97
C VAL A 145 3.58 -5.20 26.60
N GLU A 146 2.46 -5.89 26.72
CA GLU A 146 2.24 -7.27 26.26
C GLU A 146 1.57 -7.33 24.90
N VAL A 147 0.55 -6.48 24.67
CA VAL A 147 -0.19 -6.35 23.41
C VAL A 147 -0.28 -4.89 23.02
N PHE A 148 0.17 -4.57 21.83
CA PHE A 148 0.02 -3.25 21.24
C PHE A 148 -1.35 -3.11 20.57
N GLY A 149 -2.02 -1.98 20.75
CA GLY A 149 -3.33 -1.76 20.12
C GLY A 149 -3.25 -1.53 18.61
N TYR A 150 -2.11 -1.00 18.16
CA TYR A 150 -1.87 -0.71 16.74
C TYR A 150 -0.40 -0.98 16.39
N GLN A 151 -0.14 -1.37 15.14
CA GLN A 151 1.22 -1.46 14.63
C GLN A 151 1.34 -0.85 13.24
N ASN A 152 2.22 0.14 13.11
CA ASN A 152 2.62 0.67 11.82
C ASN A 152 3.57 -0.31 11.13
N PRO A 153 3.31 -0.72 9.83
CA PRO A 153 4.10 -1.75 9.18
C PRO A 153 5.57 -1.40 8.90
N GLY A 154 5.90 -0.12 8.80
CA GLY A 154 7.27 0.27 8.47
C GLY A 154 7.44 1.77 8.24
N SER A 155 8.48 2.13 7.48
CA SER A 155 8.72 3.51 7.03
C SER A 155 7.96 3.87 5.75
N GLY A 156 7.66 2.90 4.91
CA GLY A 156 6.89 3.07 3.67
C GLY A 156 7.57 3.86 2.55
N GLY A 157 8.79 4.34 2.78
CA GLY A 157 9.54 5.10 1.79
C GLY A 157 8.81 6.32 1.26
N MET A 158 8.96 6.60 -0.02
CA MET A 158 8.32 7.75 -0.66
C MET A 158 6.80 7.64 -0.80
N MET A 159 6.24 6.44 -0.67
CA MET A 159 4.81 6.17 -0.86
C MET A 159 4.04 6.10 0.47
N GLY A 160 4.57 5.39 1.45
CA GLY A 160 3.89 5.12 2.71
C GLY A 160 2.55 4.43 2.53
N GLN A 161 2.45 3.48 1.57
CA GLN A 161 1.16 2.94 1.11
C GLN A 161 0.34 2.33 2.25
N THR A 162 0.93 1.46 3.06
CA THR A 162 0.31 0.87 4.24
C THR A 162 0.64 1.60 5.53
N GLU A 163 1.64 2.50 5.51
CA GLU A 163 2.25 3.04 6.72
C GLU A 163 1.64 4.37 7.15
N TRP A 164 1.79 5.41 6.34
CA TRP A 164 1.44 6.77 6.77
C TRP A 164 0.56 7.54 5.77
N SER A 165 0.48 7.10 4.51
CA SER A 165 -0.14 7.91 3.47
C SER A 165 -1.63 8.16 3.71
N HIS A 166 -2.35 7.15 4.20
CA HIS A 166 -3.77 7.25 4.49
C HIS A 166 -4.05 8.26 5.63
N PHE A 167 -3.21 8.30 6.65
CA PHE A 167 -3.27 9.33 7.68
C PHE A 167 -2.92 10.70 7.11
N ALA A 168 -1.77 10.82 6.44
CA ALA A 168 -1.29 12.09 5.90
C ALA A 168 -2.26 12.72 4.91
N VAL A 169 -2.78 11.95 3.94
CA VAL A 169 -3.72 12.48 2.93
C VAL A 169 -5.07 12.83 3.55
N SER A 170 -5.58 12.04 4.49
CA SER A 170 -6.79 12.39 5.24
C SER A 170 -6.60 13.58 6.19
N ASN A 171 -5.34 13.97 6.50
CA ASN A 171 -4.96 15.21 7.18
C ASN A 171 -4.77 16.40 6.22
N GLY A 172 -4.83 16.18 4.91
CA GLY A 172 -4.67 17.22 3.89
C GLY A 172 -3.30 17.28 3.21
N PHE A 173 -2.46 16.25 3.40
CA PHE A 173 -1.21 16.11 2.66
C PHE A 173 -1.46 15.80 1.18
N LYS A 174 -0.56 16.30 0.34
CA LYS A 174 -0.49 16.01 -1.10
C LYS A 174 0.96 15.75 -1.47
N TYR A 175 1.24 14.68 -2.21
CA TYR A 175 2.61 14.31 -2.59
C TYR A 175 3.25 15.32 -3.54
N GLN A 176 2.54 15.63 -4.63
CA GLN A 176 3.04 16.43 -5.74
C GLN A 176 1.89 17.13 -6.46
N ASP A 177 2.17 18.16 -7.23
CA ASP A 177 1.15 18.88 -7.99
C ASP A 177 0.76 18.19 -9.30
N SER A 178 1.69 17.46 -9.92
CA SER A 178 1.47 16.67 -11.12
C SER A 178 2.40 15.47 -11.18
N ALA A 179 2.00 14.42 -11.92
CA ALA A 179 2.84 13.26 -12.18
C ALA A 179 4.11 13.64 -12.97
N TRP A 180 5.13 12.82 -12.89
CA TRP A 180 6.41 12.88 -13.61
C TRP A 180 7.33 13.99 -13.17
N ASN A 181 7.05 15.23 -13.51
CA ASN A 181 7.90 16.39 -13.25
C ASN A 181 7.29 17.36 -12.22
N GLY A 182 6.24 16.93 -11.52
CA GLY A 182 5.57 17.76 -10.52
C GLY A 182 6.47 18.12 -9.33
N LYS A 183 6.20 19.28 -8.72
CA LYS A 183 6.83 19.68 -7.47
C LYS A 183 6.35 18.77 -6.34
N PHE A 184 7.28 18.22 -5.57
CA PHE A 184 6.99 17.44 -4.38
C PHE A 184 6.81 18.31 -3.13
N TYR A 185 5.98 17.83 -2.20
CA TYR A 185 5.58 18.52 -0.97
C TYR A 185 5.86 17.69 0.29
N TYR A 186 6.96 16.93 0.32
CA TYR A 186 7.33 16.18 1.53
C TYR A 186 7.62 17.08 2.73
N ASP A 187 7.87 18.37 2.53
CA ASP A 187 8.02 19.37 3.58
C ASP A 187 6.69 19.92 4.11
N SER A 188 5.57 19.34 3.72
CA SER A 188 4.25 19.74 4.19
C SER A 188 4.12 19.53 5.71
N PRO A 189 3.64 20.57 6.44
CA PRO A 189 3.32 20.41 7.87
C PRO A 189 2.33 19.29 8.15
N LYS A 190 1.44 18.98 7.20
CA LYS A 190 0.46 17.90 7.34
C LYS A 190 1.10 16.50 7.37
N LEU A 191 2.19 16.30 6.64
CA LEU A 191 2.98 15.08 6.73
C LEU A 191 3.79 15.05 8.03
N ALA A 192 4.41 16.17 8.43
CA ALA A 192 5.17 16.26 9.66
C ALA A 192 4.31 15.98 10.90
N GLU A 193 3.12 16.59 11.00
CA GLU A 193 2.14 16.32 12.05
C GLU A 193 1.77 14.82 12.11
N THR A 194 1.56 14.20 10.95
CA THR A 194 1.19 12.78 10.86
C THR A 194 2.32 11.87 11.35
N LEU A 195 3.56 12.11 10.90
CA LEU A 195 4.71 11.29 11.33
C LEU A 195 5.03 11.50 12.81
N ALA A 196 4.92 12.73 13.31
CA ALA A 196 5.08 13.02 14.74
C ALA A 196 4.03 12.28 15.57
N TYR A 197 2.77 12.23 15.12
CA TYR A 197 1.71 11.46 15.77
C TYR A 197 2.04 9.95 15.79
N LEU A 198 2.43 9.36 14.66
CA LEU A 198 2.80 7.94 14.59
C LEU A 198 4.01 7.61 15.51
N THR A 199 4.98 8.51 15.58
CA THR A 199 6.12 8.39 16.52
C THR A 199 5.65 8.45 17.97
N SER A 200 4.70 9.34 18.28
CA SER A 200 4.14 9.47 19.63
C SER A 200 3.41 8.22 20.11
N MET A 201 2.75 7.49 19.20
CA MET A 201 2.12 6.21 19.54
C MET A 201 3.14 5.21 20.09
N ALA A 202 4.31 5.10 19.45
CA ALA A 202 5.40 4.25 19.96
C ALA A 202 5.93 4.74 21.31
N THR A 203 6.16 6.04 21.46
CA THR A 203 6.62 6.65 22.71
C THR A 203 5.66 6.43 23.88
N ASN A 204 4.35 6.42 23.58
CA ASN A 204 3.28 6.17 24.56
C ASN A 204 3.00 4.67 24.79
N GLY A 205 3.74 3.77 24.14
CA GLY A 205 3.54 2.33 24.27
C GLY A 205 2.28 1.79 23.58
N LEU A 206 1.67 2.56 22.65
CA LEU A 206 0.48 2.15 21.92
C LEU A 206 0.81 1.32 20.66
N SER A 207 2.04 1.45 20.16
CA SER A 207 2.64 0.59 19.14
C SER A 207 4.07 0.21 19.56
N ALA A 208 4.60 -0.88 19.02
CA ALA A 208 6.02 -1.19 19.18
C ALA A 208 6.87 -0.08 18.52
N ASP A 209 8.05 0.17 19.08
CA ASP A 209 8.98 1.11 18.47
C ASP A 209 9.44 0.62 17.08
N PHE A 210 9.90 1.55 16.25
CA PHE A 210 10.26 1.26 14.87
C PHE A 210 11.30 0.14 14.73
N LYS A 211 12.29 0.09 15.62
CA LYS A 211 13.34 -0.93 15.58
C LYS A 211 12.78 -2.33 15.84
N ASN A 212 11.93 -2.48 16.86
CA ASN A 212 11.30 -3.77 17.19
C ASN A 212 10.30 -4.20 16.12
N SER A 213 9.51 -3.26 15.57
CA SER A 213 8.57 -3.56 14.50
C SER A 213 9.27 -4.03 13.22
N GLN A 214 10.41 -3.44 12.86
CA GLN A 214 11.19 -3.86 11.68
C GLN A 214 11.81 -5.25 11.85
N SER A 215 12.19 -5.66 13.05
CA SER A 215 12.78 -6.99 13.27
C SER A 215 11.76 -8.11 13.23
N LEU A 216 10.54 -7.87 13.69
CA LEU A 216 9.47 -8.87 13.79
C LEU A 216 8.51 -8.84 12.60
N GLY A 217 8.26 -7.66 12.04
CA GLY A 217 7.22 -7.41 11.05
C GLY A 217 5.81 -7.31 11.65
N ALA A 218 5.03 -6.32 11.19
CA ALA A 218 3.69 -6.07 11.72
C ALA A 218 2.75 -7.27 11.54
N ASP A 219 2.85 -7.97 10.41
CA ASP A 219 2.03 -9.15 10.12
C ASP A 219 2.33 -10.30 11.07
N ALA A 220 3.61 -10.57 11.32
CA ALA A 220 4.02 -11.60 12.28
C ALA A 220 3.58 -11.24 13.71
N MET A 221 3.66 -9.95 14.08
CA MET A 221 3.15 -9.47 15.36
C MET A 221 1.63 -9.68 15.49
N PHE A 222 0.87 -9.37 14.43
CA PHE A 222 -0.58 -9.59 14.40
C PHE A 222 -0.91 -11.07 14.54
N MET A 223 -0.28 -11.93 13.72
CA MET A 223 -0.48 -13.39 13.75
C MET A 223 -0.10 -14.01 15.10
N ALA A 224 0.91 -13.47 15.79
CA ALA A 224 1.31 -13.90 17.11
C ALA A 224 0.43 -13.31 18.24
N GLY A 225 -0.61 -12.54 17.93
CA GLY A 225 -1.44 -11.88 18.94
C GLY A 225 -0.70 -10.81 19.75
N LYS A 226 0.34 -10.18 19.19
CA LYS A 226 1.12 -9.12 19.83
C LYS A 226 0.68 -7.72 19.44
N THR A 227 -0.20 -7.61 18.44
CA THR A 227 -0.85 -6.36 18.09
C THR A 227 -2.30 -6.62 17.66
N ALA A 228 -3.19 -5.68 17.96
CA ALA A 228 -4.62 -5.81 17.73
C ALA A 228 -5.07 -5.27 16.36
N ILE A 229 -4.42 -4.21 15.85
CA ILE A 229 -4.78 -3.55 14.58
C ILE A 229 -3.52 -3.33 13.74
N VAL A 230 -3.60 -3.68 12.44
CA VAL A 230 -2.55 -3.41 11.46
C VAL A 230 -3.19 -2.92 10.16
N PRO A 231 -2.73 -1.81 9.54
CA PRO A 231 -3.14 -1.43 8.19
C PRO A 231 -2.45 -2.32 7.16
N GLN A 232 -3.24 -2.84 6.21
CA GLN A 232 -2.73 -3.73 5.17
C GLN A 232 -3.45 -3.54 3.83
N GLY A 233 -2.81 -3.98 2.76
CA GLY A 233 -3.38 -3.95 1.43
C GLY A 233 -4.23 -5.18 1.09
N SER A 234 -5.12 -5.00 0.11
CA SER A 234 -6.02 -6.07 -0.33
C SER A 234 -5.30 -7.33 -0.85
N TRP A 235 -4.04 -7.22 -1.25
CA TRP A 235 -3.20 -8.37 -1.62
C TRP A 235 -2.91 -9.33 -0.46
N MET A 236 -3.12 -8.91 0.79
CA MET A 236 -2.90 -9.70 1.99
C MET A 236 -4.13 -10.50 2.45
N ILE A 237 -5.29 -10.33 1.81
CA ILE A 237 -6.54 -10.99 2.20
C ILE A 237 -6.36 -12.51 2.34
N THR A 238 -5.81 -13.16 1.32
CA THR A 238 -5.61 -14.62 1.33
C THR A 238 -4.57 -15.05 2.36
N HIS A 239 -3.52 -14.25 2.58
CA HIS A 239 -2.50 -14.53 3.58
C HIS A 239 -3.10 -14.61 4.99
N PHE A 240 -3.86 -13.60 5.38
CA PHE A 240 -4.51 -13.58 6.70
C PHE A 240 -5.61 -14.64 6.82
N ALA A 241 -6.38 -14.86 5.76
CA ALA A 241 -7.41 -15.90 5.77
C ALA A 241 -6.86 -17.32 5.95
N THR A 242 -5.65 -17.57 5.45
CA THR A 242 -5.02 -18.89 5.54
C THR A 242 -4.30 -19.10 6.87
N ASN A 243 -3.73 -18.05 7.45
CA ASN A 243 -2.79 -18.17 8.56
C ASN A 243 -3.32 -17.65 9.90
N SER A 244 -4.43 -16.90 9.96
CA SER A 244 -5.01 -16.47 11.23
C SER A 244 -5.64 -17.63 11.98
N THR A 245 -5.33 -17.73 13.27
CA THR A 245 -5.85 -18.77 14.18
C THR A 245 -6.93 -18.24 15.14
N PHE A 246 -7.34 -16.97 14.97
CA PHE A 246 -8.32 -16.24 15.76
C PHE A 246 -9.29 -15.50 14.83
N ASP A 247 -10.40 -15.03 15.39
CA ASP A 247 -11.39 -14.25 14.65
C ASP A 247 -10.83 -12.86 14.31
N TYR A 248 -10.98 -12.43 13.06
CA TYR A 248 -10.52 -11.14 12.58
C TYR A 248 -11.54 -10.49 11.64
N GLN A 249 -11.44 -9.17 11.49
CA GLN A 249 -12.29 -8.41 10.57
C GLN A 249 -11.45 -7.37 9.82
N TRP A 250 -11.73 -7.19 8.53
CA TRP A 250 -11.28 -6.04 7.78
C TRP A 250 -12.22 -4.86 8.02
N ILE A 251 -11.69 -3.72 8.38
CA ILE A 251 -12.43 -2.48 8.63
C ILE A 251 -11.86 -1.32 7.79
N PRO A 252 -12.68 -0.33 7.42
CA PRO A 252 -12.19 0.84 6.70
C PRO A 252 -11.23 1.66 7.57
N LEU A 253 -10.31 2.36 6.90
CA LEU A 253 -9.40 3.32 7.53
C LEU A 253 -10.19 4.44 8.24
N PRO A 254 -9.67 5.08 9.29
CA PRO A 254 -10.37 6.12 10.02
C PRO A 254 -10.61 7.38 9.17
N VAL A 255 -11.66 8.13 9.52
CA VAL A 255 -11.93 9.45 8.93
C VAL A 255 -10.95 10.46 9.53
N GLY A 256 -10.21 11.16 8.68
CA GLY A 256 -9.23 12.17 9.11
C GLY A 256 -9.79 13.59 9.21
N PRO A 257 -8.92 14.57 9.53
CA PRO A 257 -9.31 15.97 9.72
C PRO A 257 -10.01 16.63 8.53
N THR A 258 -9.81 16.13 7.31
CA THR A 258 -10.54 16.61 6.12
C THR A 258 -12.00 16.17 6.07
N GLY A 259 -12.48 15.41 7.06
CA GLY A 259 -13.82 14.81 7.07
C GLY A 259 -13.96 13.60 6.14
N LYS A 260 -12.85 13.08 5.61
CA LYS A 260 -12.83 11.96 4.68
C LYS A 260 -11.82 10.89 5.10
N ARG A 261 -12.14 9.65 4.75
CA ARG A 261 -11.12 8.58 4.68
C ARG A 261 -10.27 8.79 3.45
N ALA A 262 -9.03 8.35 3.48
CA ALA A 262 -8.15 8.38 2.31
C ALA A 262 -7.43 7.05 2.15
N THR A 263 -7.26 6.58 0.92
CA THR A 263 -6.49 5.38 0.61
C THR A 263 -5.72 5.56 -0.68
N MET A 264 -4.52 5.00 -0.75
CA MET A 264 -3.84 4.87 -2.03
C MET A 264 -4.64 3.88 -2.89
N PHE A 265 -4.97 4.29 -4.12
CA PHE A 265 -5.49 3.42 -5.15
C PHE A 265 -4.34 3.08 -6.08
N ASN A 266 -3.86 1.89 -5.97
CA ASN A 266 -2.69 1.41 -6.69
C ASN A 266 -3.07 0.15 -7.46
N GLY A 267 -2.15 -0.41 -8.20
CA GLY A 267 -2.34 -1.64 -8.95
C GLY A 267 -1.10 -2.05 -9.69
N LEU A 268 -1.17 -3.22 -10.28
CA LEU A 268 -0.12 -3.80 -11.09
C LEU A 268 -0.54 -3.83 -12.56
N ALA A 269 0.44 -3.86 -13.44
CA ALA A 269 0.25 -4.12 -14.87
C ALA A 269 1.29 -5.10 -15.37
N ASP A 270 1.02 -5.76 -16.47
CA ASP A 270 2.01 -6.59 -17.13
C ASP A 270 2.66 -5.81 -18.26
N SER A 271 3.99 -5.79 -18.26
CA SER A 271 4.86 -5.05 -19.19
C SER A 271 5.75 -6.00 -19.97
N ILE A 272 6.20 -5.57 -21.16
CA ILE A 272 7.14 -6.31 -22.00
C ILE A 272 8.51 -5.64 -21.95
N TRP A 273 9.54 -6.43 -21.70
CA TRP A 273 10.93 -5.95 -21.76
C TRP A 273 11.34 -5.58 -23.20
N SER A 274 11.92 -4.41 -23.38
CA SER A 274 12.36 -3.93 -24.70
C SER A 274 13.47 -4.79 -25.34
N GLY A 275 14.27 -5.48 -24.51
CA GLY A 275 15.33 -6.40 -24.95
C GLY A 275 14.85 -7.81 -25.29
N SER A 276 13.56 -8.15 -25.05
CA SER A 276 12.99 -9.46 -25.38
C SER A 276 13.19 -9.81 -26.86
N LYS A 277 13.49 -11.07 -27.12
CA LYS A 277 13.54 -11.66 -28.49
C LYS A 277 12.19 -12.26 -28.92
N ASN A 278 11.24 -12.39 -27.98
CA ASN A 278 9.95 -13.04 -28.14
C ASN A 278 8.80 -12.04 -27.99
N LYS A 279 8.94 -10.81 -28.55
CA LYS A 279 7.98 -9.71 -28.32
C LYS A 279 6.57 -10.03 -28.83
N THR A 280 6.43 -10.82 -29.89
CA THR A 280 5.12 -11.24 -30.41
C THR A 280 4.43 -12.15 -29.43
N GLU A 281 5.11 -13.16 -28.92
CA GLU A 281 4.59 -14.12 -27.95
C GLU A 281 4.32 -13.44 -26.60
N ALA A 282 5.22 -12.53 -26.20
CA ALA A 282 5.08 -11.69 -25.00
C ALA A 282 3.81 -10.83 -25.08
N TRP A 283 3.52 -10.23 -26.24
CA TRP A 283 2.28 -9.47 -26.44
C TRP A 283 1.04 -10.32 -26.32
N GLU A 284 1.01 -11.52 -26.95
CA GLU A 284 -0.13 -12.43 -26.82
C GLU A 284 -0.41 -12.79 -25.35
N TRP A 285 0.65 -12.97 -24.57
CA TRP A 285 0.53 -13.25 -23.14
C TRP A 285 0.00 -12.05 -22.35
N VAL A 286 0.58 -10.86 -22.53
CA VAL A 286 0.13 -9.63 -21.86
C VAL A 286 -1.32 -9.30 -22.23
N LYS A 287 -1.69 -9.45 -23.50
CA LYS A 287 -3.05 -9.26 -23.98
C LYS A 287 -4.04 -10.22 -23.30
N TYR A 288 -3.65 -11.49 -23.15
CA TYR A 288 -4.45 -12.49 -22.45
C TYR A 288 -4.61 -12.14 -20.96
N LEU A 289 -3.54 -11.78 -20.26
CA LEU A 289 -3.59 -11.38 -18.86
C LEU A 289 -4.51 -10.17 -18.62
N GLY A 290 -4.52 -9.20 -19.54
CA GLY A 290 -5.42 -8.04 -19.52
C GLY A 290 -6.85 -8.32 -20.01
N SER A 291 -7.16 -9.53 -20.46
CA SER A 291 -8.47 -9.87 -21.02
C SER A 291 -9.52 -10.18 -19.94
N ALA A 292 -10.79 -10.08 -20.34
CA ALA A 292 -11.90 -10.46 -19.47
C ALA A 292 -11.86 -11.95 -19.10
N ASP A 293 -11.41 -12.82 -20.01
CA ASP A 293 -11.32 -14.26 -19.75
C ASP A 293 -10.35 -14.56 -18.60
N CYS A 294 -9.14 -14.00 -18.65
CA CYS A 294 -8.16 -14.20 -17.58
C CYS A 294 -8.61 -13.54 -16.28
N GLN A 295 -9.03 -12.29 -16.33
CA GLN A 295 -9.39 -11.55 -15.11
C GLN A 295 -10.66 -12.10 -14.45
N ASN A 296 -11.56 -12.74 -15.22
CA ASN A 296 -12.68 -13.48 -14.67
C ASN A 296 -12.22 -14.68 -13.83
N VAL A 297 -11.24 -15.45 -14.31
CA VAL A 297 -10.66 -16.57 -13.54
C VAL A 297 -10.02 -16.05 -12.25
N VAL A 298 -9.30 -14.92 -12.29
CA VAL A 298 -8.72 -14.29 -11.10
C VAL A 298 -9.79 -13.87 -10.11
N ALA A 299 -10.89 -13.26 -10.59
CA ALA A 299 -12.02 -12.87 -9.75
C ALA A 299 -12.69 -14.08 -9.09
N GLU A 300 -12.96 -15.15 -9.83
CA GLU A 300 -13.54 -16.40 -9.31
C GLU A 300 -12.67 -17.05 -8.24
N ARG A 301 -11.37 -16.91 -8.36
CA ARG A 301 -10.41 -17.36 -7.33
C ARG A 301 -10.34 -16.42 -6.12
N GLY A 302 -10.81 -15.16 -6.26
CA GLY A 302 -10.80 -14.17 -5.19
C GLY A 302 -9.40 -13.89 -4.65
N VAL A 303 -8.39 -13.85 -5.52
CA VAL A 303 -6.97 -13.67 -5.11
C VAL A 303 -6.65 -12.20 -4.93
N VAL A 304 -7.02 -11.37 -5.90
CA VAL A 304 -6.87 -9.91 -5.93
C VAL A 304 -8.11 -9.29 -6.58
N PHE A 305 -8.22 -7.97 -6.56
CA PHE A 305 -9.29 -7.27 -7.29
C PHE A 305 -8.85 -6.99 -8.72
N PRO A 306 -9.42 -7.68 -9.72
CA PRO A 306 -9.03 -7.49 -11.11
C PRO A 306 -9.29 -6.07 -11.60
N ALA A 307 -8.50 -5.64 -12.59
CA ALA A 307 -8.57 -4.28 -13.14
C ALA A 307 -9.86 -3.99 -13.93
N ILE A 308 -10.55 -5.01 -14.44
CA ILE A 308 -11.77 -4.86 -15.23
C ILE A 308 -12.96 -4.51 -14.32
N LYS A 309 -13.77 -3.54 -14.75
CA LYS A 309 -14.99 -3.10 -14.04
C LYS A 309 -15.92 -4.26 -13.69
N GLY A 310 -16.46 -4.26 -12.48
CA GLY A 310 -17.39 -5.29 -12.00
C GLY A 310 -16.73 -6.59 -11.58
N MET A 311 -15.44 -6.78 -11.82
CA MET A 311 -14.74 -8.00 -11.41
C MET A 311 -14.37 -8.01 -9.92
N ALA A 312 -14.25 -6.85 -9.30
CA ALA A 312 -13.96 -6.76 -7.87
C ALA A 312 -15.12 -7.28 -7.02
N GLU A 313 -16.36 -6.95 -7.38
CA GLU A 313 -17.57 -7.47 -6.73
C GLU A 313 -17.65 -8.99 -6.83
N LYS A 314 -17.23 -9.55 -7.98
CA LYS A 314 -17.13 -11.00 -8.16
C LYS A 314 -16.05 -11.62 -7.27
N ALA A 315 -14.89 -10.96 -7.15
CA ALA A 315 -13.83 -11.41 -6.25
C ALA A 315 -14.28 -11.38 -4.77
N ILE A 316 -14.97 -10.33 -4.35
CA ILE A 316 -15.56 -10.23 -3.00
C ILE A 316 -16.58 -11.35 -2.77
N ALA A 317 -17.48 -11.61 -3.73
CA ALA A 317 -18.44 -12.70 -3.62
C ALA A 317 -17.75 -14.07 -3.46
N ALA A 318 -16.67 -14.31 -4.21
CA ALA A 318 -15.86 -15.52 -4.08
C ALA A 318 -15.13 -15.61 -2.71
N GLN A 319 -14.70 -14.51 -2.15
CA GLN A 319 -14.10 -14.41 -0.82
C GLN A 319 -15.16 -14.65 0.26
N THR A 320 -16.34 -14.00 0.14
CA THR A 320 -17.47 -14.16 1.06
C THR A 320 -17.95 -15.62 1.12
N ALA A 321 -18.00 -16.30 -0.02
CA ALA A 321 -18.35 -17.73 -0.07
C ALA A 321 -17.36 -18.63 0.71
N ARG A 322 -16.15 -18.12 1.02
CA ARG A 322 -15.13 -18.77 1.86
C ARG A 322 -15.09 -18.21 3.29
N GLY A 323 -16.08 -17.39 3.68
CA GLY A 323 -16.17 -16.79 5.01
C GLY A 323 -15.28 -15.56 5.20
N ILE A 324 -14.78 -14.94 4.13
CA ILE A 324 -13.89 -13.77 4.21
C ILE A 324 -14.69 -12.53 3.83
N ASP A 325 -14.88 -11.60 4.77
CA ASP A 325 -15.45 -10.28 4.48
C ASP A 325 -14.34 -9.29 4.13
N SER A 326 -14.23 -8.95 2.86
CA SER A 326 -13.28 -7.98 2.31
C SER A 326 -13.94 -6.67 1.84
N SER A 327 -15.20 -6.44 2.21
CA SER A 327 -15.99 -5.28 1.79
C SER A 327 -15.38 -3.93 2.18
N ALA A 328 -14.56 -3.91 3.24
CA ALA A 328 -13.83 -2.72 3.67
C ALA A 328 -12.95 -2.13 2.56
N PHE A 329 -12.30 -2.97 1.74
CA PHE A 329 -11.45 -2.50 0.64
C PHE A 329 -12.26 -1.81 -0.47
N LEU A 330 -13.46 -2.30 -0.79
CA LEU A 330 -14.35 -1.63 -1.74
C LEU A 330 -14.91 -0.32 -1.14
N THR A 331 -15.22 -0.30 0.15
CA THR A 331 -15.56 0.93 0.87
C THR A 331 -14.45 1.97 0.72
N MET A 332 -13.20 1.54 0.85
CA MET A 332 -12.05 2.42 0.66
C MET A 332 -11.88 2.85 -0.79
N ALA A 333 -12.07 1.97 -1.78
CA ALA A 333 -12.02 2.33 -3.21
C ALA A 333 -13.08 3.39 -3.60
N ASN A 334 -14.21 3.41 -2.92
CA ASN A 334 -15.28 4.40 -3.09
C ASN A 334 -15.11 5.67 -2.21
N SER A 335 -13.99 5.79 -1.48
CA SER A 335 -13.68 6.94 -0.63
C SER A 335 -12.78 7.97 -1.37
N ASN A 336 -12.02 8.79 -0.64
CA ASN A 336 -11.03 9.69 -1.23
C ASN A 336 -9.77 8.89 -1.63
N THR A 337 -9.71 8.47 -2.88
CA THR A 337 -8.55 7.76 -3.43
C THR A 337 -7.49 8.72 -3.95
N PHE A 338 -6.22 8.31 -3.89
CA PHE A 338 -5.08 9.02 -4.45
C PHE A 338 -4.06 8.04 -5.02
N LEU A 339 -3.27 8.48 -5.99
CA LEU A 339 -2.23 7.66 -6.61
C LEU A 339 -0.91 7.74 -5.85
N ALA A 340 -0.09 6.70 -5.97
CA ALA A 340 1.32 6.76 -5.60
C ALA A 340 2.01 7.92 -6.37
N PRO A 341 3.04 8.55 -5.80
CA PRO A 341 3.79 9.56 -6.51
C PRO A 341 4.52 8.94 -7.72
N ILE A 342 4.41 9.61 -8.87
CA ILE A 342 5.02 9.18 -10.14
C ILE A 342 6.16 10.13 -10.48
N ALA A 343 7.39 9.61 -10.57
CA ALA A 343 8.60 10.39 -10.80
C ALA A 343 9.65 9.65 -11.63
N ASN A 344 10.39 10.40 -12.46
CA ASN A 344 11.48 9.87 -13.29
C ASN A 344 12.66 9.30 -12.50
N ASN A 345 12.88 9.72 -11.26
CA ASN A 345 13.97 9.30 -10.39
C ASN A 345 13.42 8.64 -9.09
N GLY A 346 12.36 7.83 -9.23
CA GLY A 346 11.61 7.26 -8.12
C GLY A 346 12.47 6.50 -7.12
N ALA A 347 13.40 5.65 -7.58
CA ALA A 347 14.27 4.89 -6.70
C ALA A 347 15.13 5.79 -5.80
N ARG A 348 15.75 6.83 -6.36
CA ARG A 348 16.58 7.77 -5.58
C ARG A 348 15.76 8.64 -4.63
N ILE A 349 14.57 9.07 -5.06
CA ILE A 349 13.62 9.80 -4.20
C ILE A 349 13.19 8.90 -3.05
N ASN A 350 12.85 7.66 -3.33
CA ASN A 350 12.48 6.69 -2.31
C ASN A 350 13.56 6.49 -1.25
N GLU A 351 14.81 6.30 -1.65
CA GLU A 351 15.94 6.16 -0.74
C GLU A 351 16.08 7.36 0.20
N LEU A 352 16.02 8.58 -0.35
CA LEU A 352 16.15 9.80 0.44
C LEU A 352 14.99 9.99 1.43
N VAL A 353 13.76 9.77 0.96
CA VAL A 353 12.55 9.96 1.79
C VAL A 353 12.48 8.87 2.86
N ASN A 354 12.79 7.62 2.47
CA ASN A 354 12.83 6.50 3.41
C ASN A 354 13.76 6.78 4.60
N GLY A 355 14.99 7.20 4.32
CA GLY A 355 15.96 7.52 5.38
C GLY A 355 15.52 8.65 6.30
N ALA A 356 14.81 9.66 5.77
CA ALA A 356 14.27 10.74 6.60
C ALA A 356 13.13 10.24 7.50
N ILE A 357 12.19 9.44 6.94
CA ILE A 357 11.07 8.88 7.70
C ILE A 357 11.57 7.92 8.78
N GLU A 358 12.53 7.05 8.48
CA GLU A 358 13.14 6.17 9.48
C GLU A 358 13.76 6.95 10.64
N SER A 359 14.48 8.04 10.34
CA SER A 359 15.08 8.89 11.37
C SER A 359 14.02 9.52 12.28
N ILE A 360 12.89 9.95 11.72
CA ILE A 360 11.74 10.49 12.47
C ILE A 360 11.12 9.40 13.36
N LEU A 361 10.81 8.23 12.79
CA LEU A 361 10.17 7.12 13.52
C LEU A 361 11.09 6.54 14.63
N LEU A 362 12.40 6.68 14.46
CA LEU A 362 13.39 6.36 15.51
C LEU A 362 13.52 7.46 16.58
N GLY A 363 12.82 8.59 16.44
CA GLY A 363 12.90 9.72 17.35
C GLY A 363 14.26 10.46 17.31
N LYS A 364 15.04 10.31 16.24
CA LYS A 364 16.36 10.93 16.08
C LYS A 364 16.30 12.36 15.55
N ASP A 365 15.33 12.65 14.70
CA ASP A 365 15.15 13.95 14.06
C ASP A 365 13.73 14.48 14.30
N ASP A 366 13.60 15.81 14.39
CA ASP A 366 12.32 16.48 14.30
C ASP A 366 11.69 16.25 12.93
N ALA A 367 10.38 15.98 12.89
CA ALA A 367 9.68 15.60 11.67
C ALA A 367 9.70 16.72 10.61
N GLN A 368 9.40 17.97 11.02
CA GLN A 368 9.37 19.09 10.07
C GLN A 368 10.76 19.41 9.52
N ASP A 369 11.77 19.38 10.37
CA ASP A 369 13.16 19.68 9.99
C ASP A 369 13.72 18.62 9.03
N ALA A 370 13.53 17.32 9.33
CA ALA A 370 13.96 16.21 8.47
C ALA A 370 13.27 16.26 7.11
N LEU A 371 11.97 16.45 7.11
CA LEU A 371 11.17 16.53 5.87
C LEU A 371 11.52 17.76 5.03
N THR A 372 11.78 18.92 5.66
CA THR A 372 12.25 20.11 4.94
C THR A 372 13.61 19.89 4.28
N LYS A 373 14.55 19.23 4.99
CA LYS A 373 15.88 18.91 4.46
C LYS A 373 15.79 17.93 3.28
N VAL A 374 14.98 16.87 3.40
CA VAL A 374 14.85 15.88 2.34
C VAL A 374 14.11 16.43 1.14
N ASN A 375 13.04 17.22 1.31
CA ASN A 375 12.28 17.78 0.19
C ASN A 375 13.16 18.70 -0.70
N LYS A 376 14.08 19.47 -0.09
CA LYS A 376 15.07 20.25 -0.84
C LYS A 376 15.95 19.39 -1.75
N LYS A 377 16.30 18.16 -1.32
CA LYS A 377 17.08 17.21 -2.13
C LYS A 377 16.21 16.60 -3.24
N VAL A 378 14.96 16.21 -2.91
CA VAL A 378 14.00 15.66 -3.87
C VAL A 378 13.71 16.66 -5.00
N LEU A 379 13.48 17.93 -4.68
CA LEU A 379 13.25 18.98 -5.68
C LEU A 379 14.44 19.22 -6.64
N LYS A 380 15.66 18.89 -6.22
CA LYS A 380 16.85 18.95 -7.10
C LYS A 380 16.92 17.77 -8.07
N LEU A 381 16.44 16.61 -7.65
CA LEU A 381 16.43 15.40 -8.49
C LEU A 381 15.30 15.42 -9.52
N ASN A 382 14.23 16.15 -9.26
CA ASN A 382 13.04 16.18 -10.11
C ASN A 382 12.99 17.37 -11.08
N LYS A 383 14.15 17.98 -11.33
CA LYS A 383 14.32 19.07 -12.32
C LYS A 383 14.59 18.52 -13.71
#